data_9ce21ef4945503652c507e84d57958be
#
_entry.id   9ce21ef4945503652c507e84d57958be
#
_cell.length_a   1.000
_cell.length_b   1.000
_cell.length_c   1.000
_cell.angle_alpha   90.00
_cell.angle_beta   90.00
_cell.angle_gamma   90.00
#
_symmetry.space_group_name_H-M   'P 1'
#
loop_
_entity.id
_entity.type
_entity.pdbx_description
1 polymer ?
#
loop_
_entity_poly.entity_id
_entity_poly.type
_entity_poly.pdbx_seq_one_letter_code
_entity_poly.pdbx_strand_id
1 'polypeptide(L)'
;MDLYLDTADRGPALALLATGAFRGVTTNPVILQRAGLTVADAPAVHDWAVEGGAERVFLQSWGSTADEVAERGRRLAALSDRVVVKVTATLAGSTACARLASEGVPTLLTGAFTPAHAVLSAGVGASWVAPYVSRIAPDEATAVDVVVAMHRALGAGPTAVLAASLRSLDAVGALAAAGVPAATLGVPLAEALFTHELTLAADGTFEEAAAAAP
;
A
#
# COMPACT_ATOMS: atom_id res chain seq x y z
N MET A 1 -0.35 12.49 3.69
CA MET A 1 -0.32 11.19 2.97
C MET A 1 0.46 10.19 3.80
N ASP A 2 -0.13 9.06 4.15
CA ASP A 2 0.57 7.94 4.80
C ASP A 2 1.34 7.13 3.76
N LEU A 3 2.57 6.71 4.12
CA LEU A 3 3.41 5.90 3.25
C LEU A 3 3.49 4.46 3.78
N TYR A 4 3.46 3.51 2.86
CA TYR A 4 3.62 2.07 3.09
C TYR A 4 4.70 1.51 2.17
N LEU A 5 5.24 0.34 2.52
CA LEU A 5 6.25 -0.38 1.73
C LEU A 5 5.61 -1.53 0.95
N ASP A 6 5.76 -1.55 -0.36
CA ASP A 6 5.23 -2.62 -1.23
C ASP A 6 6.30 -3.71 -1.42
N THR A 7 6.50 -4.54 -0.40
CA THR A 7 7.57 -5.53 -0.36
C THR A 7 7.28 -6.68 0.59
N ALA A 8 7.94 -7.82 0.38
CA ALA A 8 8.06 -8.94 1.32
C ALA A 8 9.53 -9.22 1.67
N ASP A 9 10.46 -8.35 1.26
CA ASP A 9 11.87 -8.44 1.62
C ASP A 9 12.10 -7.83 3.01
N ARG A 10 12.35 -8.70 3.98
CA ARG A 10 12.46 -8.34 5.40
C ARG A 10 13.54 -7.31 5.68
N GLY A 11 14.74 -7.51 5.11
CA GLY A 11 15.91 -6.66 5.43
C GLY A 11 15.67 -5.18 5.13
N PRO A 12 15.46 -4.80 3.86
CA PRO A 12 15.17 -3.44 3.47
C PRO A 12 13.90 -2.88 4.14
N ALA A 13 12.85 -3.71 4.30
CA ALA A 13 11.62 -3.26 4.93
C ALA A 13 11.83 -2.81 6.37
N LEU A 14 12.57 -3.59 7.18
CA LEU A 14 12.85 -3.23 8.57
C LEU A 14 13.70 -1.96 8.68
N ALA A 15 14.70 -1.79 7.80
CA ALA A 15 15.51 -0.58 7.76
C ALA A 15 14.67 0.67 7.47
N LEU A 16 13.74 0.57 6.50
CA LEU A 16 12.85 1.66 6.14
C LEU A 16 11.77 1.93 7.21
N LEU A 17 11.18 0.91 7.81
CA LEU A 17 10.24 1.05 8.93
C LEU A 17 10.89 1.78 10.12
N ALA A 18 12.15 1.48 10.43
CA ALA A 18 12.89 2.11 11.52
C ALA A 18 13.08 3.62 11.35
N THR A 19 12.93 4.16 10.12
CA THR A 19 12.95 5.61 9.88
C THR A 19 11.74 6.34 10.47
N GLY A 20 10.63 5.62 10.78
CA GLY A 20 9.36 6.20 11.21
C GLY A 20 8.54 6.85 10.08
N ALA A 21 9.04 6.85 8.84
CA ALA A 21 8.35 7.45 7.69
C ALA A 21 7.22 6.56 7.13
N PHE A 22 7.28 5.26 7.39
CA PHE A 22 6.36 4.27 6.82
C PHE A 22 5.45 3.66 7.89
N ARG A 23 4.15 3.61 7.60
CA ARG A 23 3.11 3.08 8.50
C ARG A 23 2.97 1.56 8.46
N GLY A 24 3.63 0.89 7.53
CA GLY A 24 3.54 -0.55 7.42
C GLY A 24 3.87 -1.08 6.04
N VAL A 25 3.39 -2.30 5.77
CA VAL A 25 3.79 -3.09 4.60
C VAL A 25 2.58 -3.55 3.83
N THR A 26 2.67 -3.50 2.50
CA THR A 26 1.70 -4.13 1.60
C THR A 26 2.35 -5.26 0.83
N THR A 27 1.63 -6.36 0.67
CA THR A 27 2.08 -7.50 -0.12
C THR A 27 1.00 -7.98 -1.10
N ASN A 28 1.39 -8.91 -1.95
CA ASN A 28 0.50 -9.72 -2.78
C ASN A 28 1.25 -11.00 -3.20
N PRO A 29 0.58 -12.01 -3.79
CA PRO A 29 1.26 -13.26 -4.17
C PRO A 29 2.47 -13.09 -5.09
N VAL A 30 2.47 -12.07 -5.97
CA VAL A 30 3.60 -11.79 -6.87
C VAL A 30 4.79 -11.20 -6.11
N ILE A 31 4.54 -10.33 -5.14
CA ILE A 31 5.57 -9.75 -4.27
C ILE A 31 6.19 -10.84 -3.41
N LEU A 32 5.37 -11.71 -2.80
CA LEU A 32 5.86 -12.86 -2.06
C LEU A 32 6.76 -13.75 -2.93
N GLN A 33 6.30 -14.10 -4.13
CA GLN A 33 7.07 -14.92 -5.07
C GLN A 33 8.43 -14.29 -5.43
N ARG A 34 8.49 -12.98 -5.65
CA ARG A 34 9.75 -12.26 -5.94
C ARG A 34 10.73 -12.28 -4.78
N ALA A 35 10.22 -12.33 -3.56
CA ALA A 35 11.02 -12.50 -2.34
C ALA A 35 11.38 -13.97 -2.04
N GLY A 36 11.05 -14.91 -2.94
CA GLY A 36 11.27 -16.34 -2.72
C GLY A 36 10.30 -17.00 -1.74
N LEU A 37 9.18 -16.32 -1.45
CA LEU A 37 8.15 -16.74 -0.51
C LEU A 37 6.90 -17.23 -1.25
N THR A 38 6.01 -17.87 -0.50
CA THR A 38 4.69 -18.32 -0.93
C THR A 38 3.59 -17.64 -0.14
N VAL A 39 2.35 -17.85 -0.52
CA VAL A 39 1.20 -17.34 0.26
C VAL A 39 1.09 -17.99 1.65
N ALA A 40 1.73 -19.13 1.88
CA ALA A 40 1.80 -19.77 3.20
C ALA A 40 2.71 -18.99 4.17
N ASP A 41 3.63 -18.18 3.65
CA ASP A 41 4.56 -17.37 4.44
C ASP A 41 3.97 -16.01 4.86
N ALA A 42 2.73 -15.70 4.47
CA ALA A 42 2.08 -14.45 4.85
C ALA A 42 2.05 -14.19 6.38
N PRO A 43 1.84 -15.21 7.26
CA PRO A 43 1.96 -15.01 8.71
C PRO A 43 3.35 -14.56 9.14
N ALA A 44 4.41 -15.14 8.58
CA ALA A 44 5.78 -14.75 8.91
C ALA A 44 6.10 -13.31 8.45
N VAL A 45 5.53 -12.89 7.29
CA VAL A 45 5.63 -11.49 6.84
C VAL A 45 4.89 -10.56 7.80
N HIS A 46 3.72 -10.94 8.26
CA HIS A 46 2.98 -10.18 9.29
C HIS A 46 3.82 -10.01 10.56
N ASP A 47 4.38 -11.10 11.07
CA ASP A 47 5.08 -11.11 12.36
C ASP A 47 6.30 -10.17 12.34
N TRP A 48 7.20 -10.31 11.36
CA TRP A 48 8.37 -9.42 11.29
C TRP A 48 7.99 -7.97 10.97
N ALA A 49 6.92 -7.72 10.21
CA ALA A 49 6.49 -6.35 9.95
C ALA A 49 5.97 -5.67 11.23
N VAL A 50 5.16 -6.39 12.02
CA VAL A 50 4.64 -5.91 13.31
C VAL A 50 5.77 -5.72 14.33
N GLU A 51 6.71 -6.66 14.44
CA GLU A 51 7.92 -6.52 15.26
C GLU A 51 8.75 -5.29 14.84
N GLY A 52 8.81 -5.01 13.54
CA GLY A 52 9.49 -3.84 12.96
C GLY A 52 8.73 -2.51 13.11
N GLY A 53 7.58 -2.52 13.81
CA GLY A 53 6.82 -1.30 14.10
C GLY A 53 5.70 -0.98 13.09
N ALA A 54 5.37 -1.88 12.16
CA ALA A 54 4.26 -1.67 11.23
C ALA A 54 2.94 -1.50 11.99
N GLU A 55 2.23 -0.41 11.72
CA GLU A 55 0.89 -0.14 12.25
C GLU A 55 -0.18 -0.93 11.48
N ARG A 56 0.08 -1.23 10.19
CA ARG A 56 -0.80 -2.02 9.32
C ARG A 56 -0.01 -2.93 8.40
N VAL A 57 -0.56 -4.12 8.16
CA VAL A 57 0.00 -5.11 7.23
C VAL A 57 -1.09 -5.54 6.27
N PHE A 58 -0.90 -5.26 4.98
CA PHE A 58 -1.88 -5.55 3.94
C PHE A 58 -1.55 -6.90 3.30
N LEU A 59 -2.34 -7.91 3.58
CA LEU A 59 -2.16 -9.28 3.10
C LEU A 59 -3.27 -9.67 2.12
N GLN A 60 -2.91 -10.24 0.97
CA GLN A 60 -3.89 -10.56 -0.06
C GLN A 60 -4.47 -11.97 0.12
N SER A 61 -5.79 -12.04 0.20
CA SER A 61 -6.56 -13.27 0.04
C SER A 61 -6.73 -13.62 -1.44
N TRP A 62 -6.90 -14.89 -1.73
CA TRP A 62 -7.04 -15.44 -3.08
C TRP A 62 -8.09 -16.55 -3.12
N GLY A 63 -8.57 -16.89 -4.32
CA GLY A 63 -9.53 -17.96 -4.54
C GLY A 63 -10.31 -17.76 -5.83
N SER A 64 -10.97 -18.81 -6.28
CA SER A 64 -11.82 -18.80 -7.47
C SER A 64 -13.27 -18.41 -7.15
N THR A 65 -13.69 -18.59 -5.90
CA THR A 65 -15.04 -18.30 -5.41
C THR A 65 -15.01 -17.28 -4.28
N ALA A 66 -16.14 -16.59 -4.06
CA ALA A 66 -16.28 -15.68 -2.94
C ALA A 66 -16.12 -16.38 -1.57
N ASP A 67 -16.54 -17.63 -1.46
CA ASP A 67 -16.41 -18.42 -0.24
C ASP A 67 -14.93 -18.70 0.08
N GLU A 68 -14.16 -19.13 -0.89
CA GLU A 68 -12.71 -19.36 -0.73
C GLU A 68 -11.97 -18.08 -0.35
N VAL A 69 -12.27 -16.96 -1.03
CA VAL A 69 -11.63 -15.67 -0.76
C VAL A 69 -12.00 -15.17 0.64
N ALA A 70 -13.26 -15.25 1.04
CA ALA A 70 -13.70 -14.81 2.37
C ALA A 70 -13.10 -15.68 3.48
N GLU A 71 -13.07 -17.02 3.32
CA GLU A 71 -12.52 -17.93 4.33
C GLU A 71 -11.02 -17.70 4.55
N ARG A 72 -10.23 -17.58 3.47
CA ARG A 72 -8.81 -17.23 3.58
C ARG A 72 -8.62 -15.82 4.15
N GLY A 73 -9.48 -14.88 3.78
CA GLY A 73 -9.48 -13.53 4.35
C GLY A 73 -9.67 -13.52 5.86
N ARG A 74 -10.61 -14.30 6.40
CA ARG A 74 -10.80 -14.44 7.87
C ARG A 74 -9.56 -15.02 8.56
N ARG A 75 -8.91 -16.01 7.95
CA ARG A 75 -7.65 -16.57 8.50
C ARG A 75 -6.53 -15.54 8.55
N LEU A 76 -6.40 -14.69 7.52
CA LEU A 76 -5.43 -13.60 7.53
C LEU A 76 -5.79 -12.55 8.59
N ALA A 77 -7.05 -12.14 8.67
CA ALA A 77 -7.52 -11.18 9.66
C ALA A 77 -7.33 -11.66 11.12
N ALA A 78 -7.38 -12.98 11.35
CA ALA A 78 -7.17 -13.57 12.67
C ALA A 78 -5.73 -13.47 13.18
N LEU A 79 -4.76 -13.05 12.37
CA LEU A 79 -3.36 -12.84 12.80
C LEU A 79 -3.24 -11.68 13.79
N SER A 80 -3.89 -10.55 13.53
CA SER A 80 -3.99 -9.42 14.45
C SER A 80 -4.97 -8.34 13.92
N ASP A 81 -5.28 -7.36 14.75
CA ASP A 81 -6.05 -6.15 14.41
C ASP A 81 -5.32 -5.18 13.45
N ARG A 82 -4.03 -5.42 13.19
CA ARG A 82 -3.22 -4.66 12.23
C ARG A 82 -3.38 -5.13 10.79
N VAL A 83 -4.00 -6.28 10.57
CA VAL A 83 -4.18 -6.84 9.22
C VAL A 83 -5.29 -6.12 8.47
N VAL A 84 -5.00 -5.74 7.23
CA VAL A 84 -5.99 -5.33 6.23
C VAL A 84 -6.01 -6.39 5.13
N VAL A 85 -7.16 -7.01 4.91
CA VAL A 85 -7.31 -8.08 3.92
C VAL A 85 -7.49 -7.49 2.53
N LYS A 86 -6.52 -7.73 1.64
CA LYS A 86 -6.61 -7.34 0.22
C LYS A 86 -7.40 -8.39 -0.55
N VAL A 87 -8.32 -7.93 -1.40
CA VAL A 87 -9.07 -8.77 -2.34
C VAL A 87 -9.11 -8.07 -3.71
N THR A 88 -9.19 -8.85 -4.79
CA THR A 88 -9.26 -8.28 -6.14
C THR A 88 -10.64 -7.71 -6.46
N ALA A 89 -10.72 -6.67 -7.31
CA ALA A 89 -11.96 -6.02 -7.74
C ALA A 89 -12.75 -6.86 -8.78
N THR A 90 -12.82 -8.18 -8.59
CA THR A 90 -13.64 -9.12 -9.35
C THR A 90 -14.99 -9.32 -8.68
N LEU A 91 -15.96 -9.96 -9.34
CA LEU A 91 -17.23 -10.30 -8.72
C LEU A 91 -17.04 -11.14 -7.45
N ALA A 92 -16.23 -12.20 -7.50
CA ALA A 92 -15.94 -13.05 -6.34
C ALA A 92 -15.23 -12.28 -5.22
N GLY A 93 -14.20 -11.48 -5.58
CA GLY A 93 -13.46 -10.67 -4.60
C GLY A 93 -14.34 -9.57 -3.97
N SER A 94 -15.16 -8.87 -4.76
CA SER A 94 -16.06 -7.83 -4.25
C SER A 94 -17.14 -8.43 -3.32
N THR A 95 -17.70 -9.61 -3.66
CA THR A 95 -18.64 -10.33 -2.79
C THR A 95 -17.95 -10.76 -1.47
N ALA A 96 -16.73 -11.28 -1.54
CA ALA A 96 -15.95 -11.63 -0.34
C ALA A 96 -15.64 -10.40 0.50
N CYS A 97 -15.28 -9.27 -0.15
CA CYS A 97 -15.04 -7.99 0.52
C CYS A 97 -16.26 -7.53 1.32
N ALA A 98 -17.45 -7.54 0.71
CA ALA A 98 -18.69 -7.14 1.40
C ALA A 98 -18.99 -8.01 2.63
N ARG A 99 -18.73 -9.32 2.56
CA ARG A 99 -18.89 -10.24 3.71
C ARG A 99 -17.90 -9.92 4.82
N LEU A 100 -16.58 -9.81 4.48
CA LEU A 100 -15.54 -9.47 5.44
C LEU A 100 -15.79 -8.12 6.10
N ALA A 101 -16.18 -7.11 5.33
CA ALA A 101 -16.51 -5.78 5.85
C ALA A 101 -17.71 -5.83 6.81
N SER A 102 -18.75 -6.61 6.50
CA SER A 102 -19.91 -6.79 7.40
C SER A 102 -19.56 -7.51 8.71
N GLU A 103 -18.45 -8.25 8.74
CA GLU A 103 -17.86 -8.90 9.92
C GLU A 103 -16.91 -7.99 10.69
N GLY A 104 -16.73 -6.73 10.24
CA GLY A 104 -15.81 -5.76 10.86
C GLY A 104 -14.35 -5.93 10.46
N VAL A 105 -14.04 -6.78 9.48
CA VAL A 105 -12.67 -6.97 8.98
C VAL A 105 -12.29 -5.81 8.07
N PRO A 106 -11.19 -5.07 8.35
CA PRO A 106 -10.68 -4.05 7.44
C PRO A 106 -10.26 -4.67 6.10
N THR A 107 -10.77 -4.14 4.99
CA THR A 107 -10.51 -4.67 3.66
C THR A 107 -9.97 -3.62 2.70
N LEU A 108 -9.25 -4.09 1.68
CA LEU A 108 -8.76 -3.29 0.56
C LEU A 108 -9.13 -3.95 -0.75
N LEU A 109 -9.86 -3.24 -1.62
CA LEU A 109 -10.16 -3.71 -2.97
C LEU A 109 -9.00 -3.32 -3.90
N THR A 110 -8.27 -4.31 -4.42
CA THR A 110 -7.07 -4.11 -5.27
C THR A 110 -7.34 -4.43 -6.74
N GLY A 111 -6.43 -3.98 -7.63
CA GLY A 111 -6.62 -4.13 -9.06
C GLY A 111 -7.71 -3.18 -9.57
N ALA A 112 -7.74 -1.98 -9.04
CA ALA A 112 -8.65 -0.92 -9.44
C ALA A 112 -7.97 -0.03 -10.51
N PHE A 113 -8.72 0.34 -11.55
CA PHE A 113 -8.17 1.07 -12.71
C PHE A 113 -9.04 2.27 -13.15
N THR A 114 -10.22 2.44 -12.59
CA THR A 114 -11.17 3.50 -12.98
C THR A 114 -11.89 4.08 -11.76
N PRO A 115 -12.41 5.33 -11.83
CA PRO A 115 -13.22 5.89 -10.76
C PRO A 115 -14.43 5.03 -10.37
N ALA A 116 -14.98 4.24 -11.30
CA ALA A 116 -16.06 3.31 -11.00
C ALA A 116 -15.64 2.20 -10.00
N HIS A 117 -14.36 1.79 -10.02
CA HIS A 117 -13.85 0.85 -9.01
C HIS A 117 -13.76 1.48 -7.61
N ALA A 118 -13.54 2.79 -7.50
CA ALA A 118 -13.62 3.49 -6.22
C ALA A 118 -15.05 3.48 -5.67
N VAL A 119 -16.04 3.76 -6.53
CA VAL A 119 -17.46 3.67 -6.17
C VAL A 119 -17.85 2.25 -5.77
N LEU A 120 -17.39 1.22 -6.52
CA LEU A 120 -17.59 -0.17 -6.16
C LEU A 120 -17.02 -0.48 -4.76
N SER A 121 -15.78 -0.01 -4.50
CA SER A 121 -15.10 -0.25 -3.21
C SER A 121 -15.89 0.33 -2.04
N ALA A 122 -16.41 1.55 -2.18
CA ALA A 122 -17.29 2.15 -1.19
C ALA A 122 -18.60 1.37 -1.03
N GLY A 123 -19.19 0.93 -2.14
CA GLY A 123 -20.45 0.17 -2.14
C GLY A 123 -20.36 -1.18 -1.44
N VAL A 124 -19.22 -1.84 -1.46
CA VAL A 124 -18.98 -3.11 -0.74
C VAL A 124 -18.42 -2.92 0.68
N GLY A 125 -18.29 -1.68 1.15
CA GLY A 125 -17.80 -1.38 2.50
C GLY A 125 -16.30 -1.56 2.71
N ALA A 126 -15.50 -1.56 1.63
CA ALA A 126 -14.06 -1.62 1.75
C ALA A 126 -13.50 -0.39 2.47
N SER A 127 -12.54 -0.57 3.37
CA SER A 127 -11.80 0.53 4.02
C SER A 127 -10.87 1.23 3.03
N TRP A 128 -10.39 0.50 2.01
CA TRP A 128 -9.42 1.00 1.05
C TRP A 128 -9.71 0.54 -0.38
N VAL A 129 -9.27 1.36 -1.35
CA VAL A 129 -9.13 0.96 -2.76
C VAL A 129 -7.71 1.20 -3.21
N ALA A 130 -7.10 0.21 -3.90
CA ALA A 130 -5.73 0.32 -4.41
C ALA A 130 -5.70 0.37 -5.94
N PRO A 131 -5.60 1.57 -6.54
CA PRO A 131 -5.30 1.74 -7.96
C PRO A 131 -3.84 1.40 -8.26
N TYR A 132 -3.62 0.71 -9.40
CA TYR A 132 -2.28 0.42 -9.90
C TYR A 132 -1.85 1.50 -10.89
N VAL A 133 -1.25 2.59 -10.37
CA VAL A 133 -0.93 3.82 -11.10
C VAL A 133 -0.22 3.51 -12.43
N SER A 134 0.89 2.78 -12.41
CA SER A 134 1.67 2.50 -13.63
C SER A 134 0.97 1.62 -14.67
N ARG A 135 -0.26 1.14 -14.40
CA ARG A 135 -1.04 0.30 -15.31
C ARG A 135 -2.32 0.98 -15.80
N ILE A 136 -2.64 2.16 -15.27
CA ILE A 136 -3.85 2.91 -15.65
C ILE A 136 -3.71 3.51 -17.03
N ALA A 137 -2.57 4.15 -17.30
CA ALA A 137 -2.29 4.81 -18.56
C ALA A 137 -0.80 4.68 -18.92
N PRO A 138 -0.42 4.84 -20.21
CA PRO A 138 0.97 4.84 -20.63
C PRO A 138 1.79 6.01 -20.04
N ASP A 139 1.17 7.17 -19.92
CA ASP A 139 1.77 8.35 -19.31
C ASP A 139 1.34 8.50 -17.84
N GLU A 140 2.27 8.93 -17.01
CA GLU A 140 2.09 9.00 -15.58
C GLU A 140 1.12 10.12 -15.16
N ALA A 141 1.09 11.23 -15.88
CA ALA A 141 0.20 12.36 -15.57
C ALA A 141 -1.27 11.96 -15.68
N THR A 142 -1.64 11.31 -16.81
CA THR A 142 -3.00 10.75 -16.99
C THR A 142 -3.33 9.73 -15.90
N ALA A 143 -2.38 8.87 -15.51
CA ALA A 143 -2.60 7.89 -14.46
C ALA A 143 -2.85 8.56 -13.09
N VAL A 144 -2.09 9.61 -12.76
CA VAL A 144 -2.27 10.43 -11.56
C VAL A 144 -3.66 11.09 -11.57
N ASP A 145 -4.08 11.69 -12.69
CA ASP A 145 -5.40 12.32 -12.81
C ASP A 145 -6.55 11.33 -12.55
N VAL A 146 -6.44 10.10 -13.05
CA VAL A 146 -7.43 9.04 -12.77
C VAL A 146 -7.49 8.70 -11.30
N VAL A 147 -6.34 8.59 -10.60
CA VAL A 147 -6.31 8.31 -9.16
C VAL A 147 -6.88 9.46 -8.36
N VAL A 148 -6.60 10.69 -8.75
CA VAL A 148 -7.21 11.91 -8.16
C VAL A 148 -8.73 11.90 -8.36
N ALA A 149 -9.21 11.51 -9.55
CA ALA A 149 -10.64 11.35 -9.80
C ALA A 149 -11.27 10.24 -8.93
N MET A 150 -10.57 9.12 -8.69
CA MET A 150 -11.00 8.09 -7.73
C MET A 150 -11.14 8.67 -6.31
N HIS A 151 -10.13 9.41 -5.85
CA HIS A 151 -10.14 10.04 -4.53
C HIS A 151 -11.32 11.03 -4.40
N ARG A 152 -11.53 11.87 -5.39
CA ARG A 152 -12.66 12.82 -5.42
C ARG A 152 -14.03 12.12 -5.44
N ALA A 153 -14.15 10.99 -6.16
CA ALA A 153 -15.39 10.22 -6.21
C ALA A 153 -15.79 9.62 -4.86
N LEU A 154 -14.82 9.34 -3.98
CA LEU A 154 -15.06 8.84 -2.61
C LEU A 154 -15.44 9.97 -1.63
N GLY A 155 -15.05 11.22 -1.91
CA GLY A 155 -15.34 12.35 -1.05
C GLY A 155 -14.88 12.14 0.39
N ALA A 156 -15.72 12.52 1.36
CA ALA A 156 -15.47 12.31 2.79
C ALA A 156 -15.97 10.94 3.31
N GLY A 157 -16.23 9.98 2.41
CA GLY A 157 -16.66 8.64 2.79
C GLY A 157 -15.58 7.85 3.55
N PRO A 158 -15.95 6.69 4.12
CA PRO A 158 -15.03 5.89 4.95
C PRO A 158 -13.98 5.12 4.13
N THR A 159 -14.14 5.02 2.81
CA THR A 159 -13.19 4.34 1.93
C THR A 159 -12.09 5.28 1.48
N ALA A 160 -10.83 4.90 1.68
CA ALA A 160 -9.67 5.71 1.31
C ALA A 160 -8.92 5.13 0.10
N VAL A 161 -8.21 5.99 -0.65
CA VAL A 161 -7.30 5.55 -1.71
C VAL A 161 -5.93 5.22 -1.12
N LEU A 162 -5.38 4.05 -1.47
CA LEU A 162 -3.98 3.67 -1.29
C LEU A 162 -3.36 3.49 -2.67
N ALA A 163 -2.69 4.52 -3.19
CA ALA A 163 -2.07 4.46 -4.50
C ALA A 163 -0.92 3.43 -4.52
N ALA A 164 -0.94 2.52 -5.47
CA ALA A 164 0.02 1.43 -5.58
C ALA A 164 0.68 1.38 -6.96
N SER A 165 1.78 0.64 -7.07
CA SER A 165 2.51 0.51 -8.36
C SER A 165 3.00 1.85 -8.90
N LEU A 166 3.54 2.69 -8.04
CA LEU A 166 4.18 3.96 -8.36
C LEU A 166 5.61 3.74 -8.88
N ARG A 167 6.08 4.63 -9.77
CA ARG A 167 7.41 4.53 -10.40
C ARG A 167 8.26 5.77 -10.24
N SER A 168 7.67 6.89 -9.81
CA SER A 168 8.39 8.16 -9.61
C SER A 168 7.99 8.83 -8.30
N LEU A 169 8.88 9.63 -7.74
CA LEU A 169 8.58 10.50 -6.59
C LEU A 169 7.71 11.69 -7.02
N ASP A 170 7.76 12.09 -8.30
CA ASP A 170 6.90 13.14 -8.84
C ASP A 170 5.43 12.74 -8.76
N ALA A 171 5.09 11.49 -9.12
CA ALA A 171 3.73 10.97 -8.96
C ALA A 171 3.31 10.93 -7.49
N VAL A 172 4.20 10.54 -6.57
CA VAL A 172 3.92 10.56 -5.13
C VAL A 172 3.60 11.99 -4.67
N GLY A 173 4.43 12.97 -5.08
CA GLY A 173 4.25 14.39 -4.77
C GLY A 173 2.94 14.94 -5.34
N ALA A 174 2.62 14.64 -6.60
CA ALA A 174 1.39 15.07 -7.26
C ALA A 174 0.13 14.52 -6.58
N LEU A 175 0.13 13.22 -6.23
CA LEU A 175 -0.96 12.59 -5.49
C LEU A 175 -1.12 13.17 -4.08
N ALA A 176 -0.02 13.42 -3.38
CA ALA A 176 -0.03 14.06 -2.06
C ALA A 176 -0.60 15.48 -2.13
N ALA A 177 -0.17 16.29 -3.10
CA ALA A 177 -0.67 17.64 -3.33
C ALA A 177 -2.18 17.66 -3.66
N ALA A 178 -2.68 16.61 -4.32
CA ALA A 178 -4.11 16.43 -4.61
C ALA A 178 -4.93 15.89 -3.42
N GLY A 179 -4.30 15.62 -2.27
CA GLY A 179 -4.98 15.14 -1.05
C GLY A 179 -5.20 13.63 -0.99
N VAL A 180 -4.58 12.85 -1.88
CA VAL A 180 -4.67 11.37 -1.81
C VAL A 180 -4.06 10.90 -0.48
N PRO A 181 -4.80 10.13 0.35
CA PRO A 181 -4.42 9.92 1.74
C PRO A 181 -3.27 8.95 1.94
N ALA A 182 -3.03 8.01 1.02
CA ALA A 182 -1.98 7.01 1.19
C ALA A 182 -1.37 6.53 -0.13
N ALA A 183 -0.10 6.10 -0.04
CA ALA A 183 0.63 5.45 -1.13
C ALA A 183 1.49 4.29 -0.60
N THR A 184 1.70 3.27 -1.43
CA THR A 184 2.64 2.18 -1.14
C THR A 184 3.74 2.14 -2.20
N LEU A 185 4.99 2.10 -1.73
CA LEU A 185 6.21 2.28 -2.54
C LEU A 185 7.03 1.00 -2.52
N GLY A 186 7.52 0.57 -3.68
CA GLY A 186 8.57 -0.44 -3.72
C GLY A 186 9.85 0.07 -3.07
N VAL A 187 10.69 -0.82 -2.56
CA VAL A 187 11.92 -0.48 -1.82
C VAL A 187 12.79 0.55 -2.55
N PRO A 188 13.12 0.41 -3.86
CA PRO A 188 13.98 1.40 -4.53
C PRO A 188 13.37 2.81 -4.54
N LEU A 189 12.05 2.93 -4.70
CA LEU A 189 11.38 4.22 -4.69
C LEU A 189 11.28 4.81 -3.28
N ALA A 190 11.12 3.97 -2.26
CA ALA A 190 11.13 4.37 -0.87
C ALA A 190 12.51 4.88 -0.44
N GLU A 191 13.59 4.20 -0.83
CA GLU A 191 14.97 4.63 -0.58
C GLU A 191 15.30 5.96 -1.28
N ALA A 192 14.77 6.21 -2.49
CA ALA A 192 14.98 7.44 -3.23
C ALA A 192 14.46 8.69 -2.49
N LEU A 193 13.53 8.56 -1.54
CA LEU A 193 13.10 9.66 -0.68
C LEU A 193 14.25 10.26 0.15
N PHE A 194 15.28 9.47 0.45
CA PHE A 194 16.39 9.84 1.34
C PHE A 194 17.71 10.16 0.59
N THR A 195 17.72 10.03 -0.74
CA THR A 195 18.94 10.11 -1.55
C THR A 195 18.95 11.26 -2.57
N HIS A 196 18.17 12.33 -2.30
CA HIS A 196 18.14 13.49 -3.17
C HIS A 196 19.50 14.19 -3.17
N GLU A 197 20.08 14.43 -4.35
CA GLU A 197 21.46 14.96 -4.53
C GLU A 197 21.71 16.24 -3.74
N LEU A 198 20.81 17.21 -3.82
CA LEU A 198 20.94 18.48 -3.10
C LEU A 198 20.85 18.32 -1.57
N THR A 199 20.08 17.34 -1.09
CA THR A 199 19.98 17.05 0.34
C THR A 199 21.31 16.49 0.86
N LEU A 200 21.87 15.53 0.14
CA LEU A 200 23.17 14.93 0.51
C LEU A 200 24.30 15.95 0.44
N ALA A 201 24.29 16.86 -0.54
CA ALA A 201 25.27 17.94 -0.63
C ALA A 201 25.15 18.94 0.54
N ALA A 202 23.91 19.27 0.94
CA ALA A 202 23.68 20.14 2.09
C ALA A 202 24.13 19.49 3.40
N ASP A 203 23.85 18.21 3.59
CA ASP A 203 24.26 17.41 4.75
C ASP A 203 25.79 17.41 4.89
N GLY A 204 26.54 17.12 3.80
CA GLY A 204 27.99 17.18 3.79
C GLY A 204 28.54 18.56 4.19
N THR A 205 27.90 19.63 3.70
CA THR A 205 28.31 21.02 4.07
C THR A 205 28.09 21.28 5.57
N PHE A 206 27.00 20.76 6.14
CA PHE A 206 26.71 20.92 7.58
C PHE A 206 27.70 20.13 8.44
N GLU A 207 28.04 18.91 8.05
CA GLU A 207 29.03 18.08 8.75
C GLU A 207 30.42 18.72 8.73
N GLU A 208 30.87 19.26 7.58
CA GLU A 208 32.12 19.98 7.46
C GLU A 208 32.17 21.21 8.37
N ALA A 209 31.10 22.00 8.40
CA ALA A 209 31.00 23.19 9.24
C ALA A 209 31.01 22.83 10.75
N ALA A 210 30.32 21.75 11.12
CA ALA A 210 30.26 21.26 12.48
C ALA A 210 31.64 20.74 12.96
N ALA A 211 32.35 20.04 12.09
CA ALA A 211 33.72 19.55 12.40
C ALA A 211 34.79 20.68 12.50
N ALA A 212 34.55 21.82 11.86
CA ALA A 212 35.43 22.98 11.92
C ALA A 212 35.21 23.89 13.15
N ALA A 213 34.16 23.63 13.93
CA ALA A 213 33.90 24.39 15.17
C ALA A 213 34.93 24.01 16.27
N PRO A 214 35.50 24.99 17.00
CA PRO A 214 36.50 24.74 18.02
C PRO A 214 35.97 24.02 19.27
#